data_e009e4aebbf5c14db0ad91ec33a8bc0c
#
_entry.id   e009e4aebbf5c14db0ad91ec33a8bc0c
#
_cell.length_a   1.000
_cell.length_b   1.000
_cell.length_c   1.000
_cell.angle_alpha   90.00
_cell.angle_beta   90.00
_cell.angle_gamma   90.00
#
_symmetry.space_group_name_H-M   'P 1'
#
loop_
_entity.id
_entity.type
_entity.pdbx_description
1 polymer ?
#
loop_
_entity_poly.entity_id
_entity_poly.type
_entity_poly.pdbx_seq_one_letter_code
_entity_poly.pdbx_strand_id
1 'polypeptide(L)'
;MNYNLLNVDPTEIYSVTELSKNIKQILSGHPQLNNVLLKGEITNFIKASSGHLYFSIKDENTAIACAFFKYLQDTDVEKDLCDGIQIVAMGSMTTYEPRCQYQLNIKKIIPIGNGARALRLKQTEEKLEKEGLFDESRKKAIPKLPRKIGIITSKDSAAITDIFTVINSRYPMMNLVMAYVALQGDSAPKSIINGLESLSRIEDIDVVILARGGGPSEDLMAFNDEGLVRAMHSYDKPIITGIGHEKDTCLADRVSDLRASTPSTAAKAAVPDMQELKSELKDLDGRLKISVSHIIELERTEIKRLRERHDLLKLGLERSYKSYLNLQNAKNNEVLVKRKEVEKLHNNLAVSYTHLTLTTNYSV
;
A
#
# COMPACT_ATOMS: atom_id res chain seq x y z
N MET A 1 43.59 46.57 -60.03
CA MET A 1 42.79 45.37 -60.29
C MET A 1 41.87 45.65 -61.46
N ASN A 2 41.95 44.83 -62.52
CA ASN A 2 41.19 45.02 -63.73
C ASN A 2 39.76 44.54 -63.56
N TYR A 3 38.84 45.40 -63.13
CA TYR A 3 37.40 45.08 -62.99
C TYR A 3 36.68 45.09 -64.40
N ASN A 4 37.41 45.39 -65.49
CA ASN A 4 36.87 45.37 -66.84
C ASN A 4 36.48 44.00 -67.39
N LEU A 5 36.80 42.89 -66.68
CA LEU A 5 36.43 41.53 -67.09
C LEU A 5 34.97 41.14 -66.78
N LEU A 6 34.29 41.89 -65.88
CA LEU A 6 32.93 41.58 -65.44
C LEU A 6 31.89 42.59 -65.96
N ASN A 7 32.29 43.66 -66.72
CA ASN A 7 31.39 44.74 -67.13
C ASN A 7 30.50 45.35 -66.04
N VAL A 8 31.03 45.40 -64.76
CA VAL A 8 30.30 45.87 -63.60
C VAL A 8 30.91 47.19 -63.13
N ASP A 9 30.06 48.12 -62.72
CA ASP A 9 30.50 49.36 -62.09
C ASP A 9 31.18 49.04 -60.74
N PRO A 10 32.40 49.56 -60.45
CA PRO A 10 33.10 49.36 -59.18
C PRO A 10 32.27 49.73 -57.94
N THR A 11 31.29 50.62 -58.11
CA THR A 11 30.36 51.05 -57.06
C THR A 11 29.30 50.02 -56.70
N GLU A 12 29.10 48.94 -57.50
CA GLU A 12 28.16 47.85 -57.32
C GLU A 12 28.83 46.64 -56.65
N ILE A 13 30.12 46.69 -56.30
CA ILE A 13 30.85 45.59 -55.70
C ILE A 13 30.78 45.69 -54.21
N TYR A 14 30.02 44.79 -53.58
CA TYR A 14 29.92 44.65 -52.10
C TYR A 14 31.07 43.83 -51.51
N SER A 15 31.58 44.23 -50.37
CA SER A 15 32.34 43.31 -49.50
C SER A 15 31.41 42.27 -48.91
N VAL A 16 31.97 41.12 -48.50
CA VAL A 16 31.17 40.06 -47.84
C VAL A 16 30.41 40.61 -46.63
N THR A 17 31.03 41.52 -45.86
CA THR A 17 30.43 42.17 -44.68
C THR A 17 29.28 43.10 -45.06
N GLU A 18 29.45 43.92 -46.15
CA GLU A 18 28.39 44.81 -46.62
C GLU A 18 27.19 44.03 -47.16
N LEU A 19 27.43 42.96 -47.92
CA LEU A 19 26.37 42.05 -48.38
C LEU A 19 25.62 41.41 -47.21
N SER A 20 26.33 40.88 -46.19
CA SER A 20 25.72 40.30 -45.00
C SER A 20 24.83 41.31 -44.25
N LYS A 21 25.29 42.55 -44.10
CA LYS A 21 24.53 43.64 -43.47
C LYS A 21 23.28 43.98 -44.28
N ASN A 22 23.38 44.08 -45.60
CA ASN A 22 22.25 44.36 -46.47
C ASN A 22 21.19 43.25 -46.39
N ILE A 23 21.60 41.96 -46.39
CA ILE A 23 20.69 40.83 -46.23
C ILE A 23 19.99 40.90 -44.88
N LYS A 24 20.73 41.21 -43.80
CA LYS A 24 20.15 41.37 -42.46
C LYS A 24 19.12 42.49 -42.39
N GLN A 25 19.41 43.63 -43.03
CA GLN A 25 18.48 44.75 -43.11
C GLN A 25 17.20 44.39 -43.86
N ILE A 26 17.30 43.68 -45.00
CA ILE A 26 16.16 43.24 -45.80
C ILE A 26 15.30 42.28 -44.96
N LEU A 27 15.91 41.26 -44.31
CA LEU A 27 15.18 40.29 -43.46
C LEU A 27 14.49 40.98 -42.28
N SER A 28 15.20 41.89 -41.57
CA SER A 28 14.65 42.60 -40.43
C SER A 28 13.60 43.66 -40.82
N GLY A 29 13.68 44.21 -42.03
CA GLY A 29 12.72 45.19 -42.53
C GLY A 29 11.44 44.60 -43.11
N HIS A 30 11.39 43.27 -43.31
CA HIS A 30 10.22 42.62 -43.86
C HIS A 30 9.17 42.27 -42.79
N PRO A 31 7.96 42.86 -42.83
CA PRO A 31 6.98 42.72 -41.75
C PRO A 31 6.60 41.24 -41.44
N GLN A 32 6.51 40.42 -42.49
CA GLN A 32 6.14 38.99 -42.34
C GLN A 32 7.23 38.14 -41.70
N LEU A 33 8.49 38.61 -41.67
CA LEU A 33 9.63 37.89 -41.09
C LEU A 33 9.95 38.31 -39.65
N ASN A 34 9.25 39.31 -39.11
CA ASN A 34 9.47 39.81 -37.75
C ASN A 34 8.69 39.05 -36.65
N ASN A 35 7.64 38.34 -37.02
CA ASN A 35 6.84 37.50 -36.09
C ASN A 35 6.41 36.22 -36.79
N VAL A 36 7.37 35.40 -37.19
CA VAL A 36 7.14 34.13 -37.87
C VAL A 36 6.67 33.11 -36.81
N LEU A 37 5.57 32.41 -37.13
CA LEU A 37 5.15 31.21 -36.42
C LEU A 37 5.63 29.99 -37.20
N LEU A 38 6.52 29.21 -36.60
CA LEU A 38 7.12 28.03 -37.22
C LEU A 38 6.79 26.79 -36.42
N LYS A 39 6.24 25.79 -37.10
CA LYS A 39 5.97 24.47 -36.53
C LYS A 39 7.01 23.47 -37.00
N GLY A 40 7.59 22.67 -36.10
CA GLY A 40 8.52 21.62 -36.47
C GLY A 40 9.07 20.90 -35.26
N GLU A 41 9.98 19.96 -35.50
CA GLU A 41 10.65 19.15 -34.49
C GLU A 41 12.02 19.75 -34.14
N ILE A 42 12.32 19.80 -32.84
CA ILE A 42 13.63 20.24 -32.34
C ILE A 42 14.69 19.18 -32.66
N THR A 43 15.83 19.65 -33.21
CA THR A 43 17.03 18.85 -33.43
C THR A 43 18.29 19.64 -33.11
N ASN A 44 19.39 18.92 -32.79
CA ASN A 44 20.68 19.51 -32.44
C ASN A 44 20.58 20.51 -31.26
N PHE A 45 19.83 20.14 -30.25
CA PHE A 45 19.60 20.97 -29.07
C PHE A 45 20.86 21.11 -28.21
N ILE A 46 21.30 22.35 -28.03
CA ILE A 46 22.49 22.70 -27.21
C ILE A 46 22.11 23.81 -26.23
N LYS A 47 22.32 23.56 -24.95
CA LYS A 47 22.24 24.56 -23.89
C LYS A 47 23.63 25.11 -23.61
N ALA A 48 23.87 26.34 -23.98
CA ALA A 48 25.16 26.99 -23.71
C ALA A 48 25.35 27.31 -22.23
N SER A 49 26.59 27.41 -21.78
CA SER A 49 26.93 27.80 -20.40
C SER A 49 26.36 29.18 -20.02
N SER A 50 26.15 30.07 -20.98
CA SER A 50 25.47 31.36 -20.81
C SER A 50 23.96 31.25 -20.54
N GLY A 51 23.37 30.05 -20.71
CA GLY A 51 21.94 29.80 -20.57
C GLY A 51 21.13 30.04 -21.86
N HIS A 52 21.78 30.44 -22.98
CA HIS A 52 21.14 30.49 -24.27
C HIS A 52 20.91 29.10 -24.84
N LEU A 53 19.79 28.91 -25.54
CA LEU A 53 19.46 27.66 -26.20
C LEU A 53 19.67 27.78 -27.69
N TYR A 54 20.40 26.86 -28.28
CA TYR A 54 20.63 26.74 -29.70
C TYR A 54 20.12 25.40 -30.18
N PHE A 55 19.34 25.40 -31.26
CA PHE A 55 18.77 24.20 -31.84
C PHE A 55 18.35 24.45 -33.27
N SER A 56 17.92 23.42 -33.96
CA SER A 56 17.28 23.57 -35.27
C SER A 56 15.84 23.11 -35.19
N ILE A 57 14.95 23.80 -35.89
CA ILE A 57 13.57 23.33 -36.11
C ILE A 57 13.55 22.71 -37.51
N LYS A 58 13.21 21.41 -37.57
CA LYS A 58 13.11 20.69 -38.85
C LYS A 58 11.66 20.29 -39.15
N ASP A 59 11.37 20.18 -40.45
CA ASP A 59 10.25 19.42 -41.00
C ASP A 59 10.78 18.23 -41.83
N GLU A 60 9.95 17.64 -42.69
CA GLU A 60 10.35 16.51 -43.53
C GLU A 60 11.46 16.84 -44.54
N ASN A 61 11.60 18.12 -44.96
CA ASN A 61 12.46 18.50 -46.04
C ASN A 61 13.57 19.49 -45.67
N THR A 62 13.40 20.24 -44.58
CA THR A 62 14.25 21.42 -44.30
C THR A 62 14.44 21.62 -42.80
N ALA A 63 15.56 22.26 -42.44
CA ALA A 63 15.85 22.65 -41.06
C ALA A 63 16.31 24.12 -41.00
N ILE A 64 15.84 24.85 -40.01
CA ILE A 64 16.22 26.22 -39.71
C ILE A 64 16.93 26.29 -38.37
N ALA A 65 18.12 26.90 -38.35
CA ALA A 65 18.84 27.19 -37.13
C ALA A 65 18.09 28.22 -36.28
N CYS A 66 18.01 27.97 -34.98
CA CYS A 66 17.30 28.78 -34.01
C CYS A 66 18.20 29.19 -32.84
N ALA A 67 18.02 30.39 -32.36
CA ALA A 67 18.62 30.89 -31.11
C ALA A 67 17.53 31.40 -30.18
N PHE A 68 17.51 30.92 -28.96
CA PHE A 68 16.58 31.34 -27.92
C PHE A 68 17.37 31.90 -26.74
N PHE A 69 17.35 33.21 -26.61
CA PHE A 69 18.18 33.92 -25.64
C PHE A 69 17.59 33.86 -24.25
N LYS A 70 18.41 33.67 -23.22
CA LYS A 70 18.02 33.50 -21.82
C LYS A 70 17.05 34.59 -21.33
N TYR A 71 17.24 35.84 -21.72
CA TYR A 71 16.38 36.94 -21.27
C TYR A 71 14.95 36.94 -21.86
N LEU A 72 14.68 36.06 -22.81
CA LEU A 72 13.35 35.82 -23.40
C LEU A 72 12.69 34.54 -22.89
N GLN A 73 13.40 33.77 -22.03
CA GLN A 73 12.91 32.50 -21.47
C GLN A 73 12.10 32.78 -20.23
N ASP A 74 10.80 32.65 -20.29
CA ASP A 74 9.86 33.08 -19.26
C ASP A 74 9.25 31.90 -18.46
N THR A 75 9.45 30.66 -18.90
CA THR A 75 8.71 29.51 -18.36
C THR A 75 9.60 28.31 -18.05
N ASP A 76 9.18 27.48 -17.09
CA ASP A 76 9.85 26.22 -16.75
C ASP A 76 9.83 25.20 -17.90
N VAL A 77 8.88 25.32 -18.83
CA VAL A 77 8.76 24.49 -20.03
C VAL A 77 10.02 24.54 -20.90
N GLU A 78 10.73 25.68 -20.88
CA GLU A 78 11.93 25.91 -21.69
C GLU A 78 13.16 25.20 -21.13
N LYS A 79 13.14 24.81 -19.85
CA LYS A 79 14.23 24.10 -19.18
C LYS A 79 14.35 22.64 -19.64
N ASP A 80 13.26 22.08 -20.09
CA ASP A 80 13.13 20.64 -20.39
C ASP A 80 13.01 20.35 -21.89
N LEU A 81 13.26 21.35 -22.75
CA LEU A 81 13.31 21.14 -24.19
C LEU A 81 14.47 20.23 -24.57
N CYS A 82 14.24 19.30 -25.47
CA CYS A 82 15.23 18.36 -25.99
C CYS A 82 14.94 17.99 -27.46
N ASP A 83 15.86 17.26 -28.06
CA ASP A 83 15.67 16.72 -29.40
C ASP A 83 14.42 15.83 -29.49
N GLY A 84 13.72 15.90 -30.63
CA GLY A 84 12.53 15.11 -30.91
C GLY A 84 11.21 15.75 -30.47
N ILE A 85 11.22 16.85 -29.70
CA ILE A 85 10.00 17.56 -29.32
C ILE A 85 9.45 18.37 -30.43
N GLN A 86 8.16 18.21 -30.75
CA GLN A 86 7.46 19.09 -31.68
C GLN A 86 7.05 20.40 -31.00
N ILE A 87 7.32 21.50 -31.63
CA ILE A 87 7.03 22.86 -31.13
C ILE A 87 6.36 23.73 -32.14
N VAL A 88 5.66 24.75 -31.66
CA VAL A 88 5.39 25.98 -32.40
C VAL A 88 6.25 27.06 -31.77
N ALA A 89 7.15 27.61 -32.58
CA ALA A 89 8.02 28.70 -32.16
C ALA A 89 7.59 30.02 -32.82
N MET A 90 7.56 31.08 -32.04
CA MET A 90 7.39 32.45 -32.54
C MET A 90 8.72 33.14 -32.46
N GLY A 91 9.15 33.75 -33.56
CA GLY A 91 10.43 34.44 -33.61
C GLY A 91 10.57 35.40 -34.80
N SER A 92 11.74 36.00 -34.91
CA SER A 92 12.11 36.90 -36.02
C SER A 92 13.29 36.32 -36.81
N MET A 93 13.19 36.36 -38.11
CA MET A 93 14.29 35.96 -39.02
C MET A 93 15.41 36.99 -38.99
N THR A 94 16.63 36.50 -38.89
CA THR A 94 17.84 37.32 -38.92
C THR A 94 19.00 36.57 -39.57
N THR A 95 20.15 37.19 -39.71
CA THR A 95 21.39 36.53 -40.13
C THR A 95 22.39 36.50 -38.98
N TYR A 96 23.08 35.39 -38.84
CA TYR A 96 24.26 35.28 -38.00
C TYR A 96 25.47 35.76 -38.79
N GLU A 97 25.90 36.99 -38.54
CA GLU A 97 26.89 37.72 -39.34
C GLU A 97 28.20 36.94 -39.57
N PRO A 98 28.81 36.28 -38.58
CA PRO A 98 30.10 35.60 -38.74
C PRO A 98 30.09 34.49 -39.78
N ARG A 99 28.95 33.89 -40.08
CA ARG A 99 28.80 32.79 -41.05
C ARG A 99 27.88 33.13 -42.20
N CYS A 100 27.29 34.34 -42.20
CA CYS A 100 26.27 34.76 -43.17
C CYS A 100 25.13 33.74 -43.33
N GLN A 101 24.74 33.09 -42.21
CA GLN A 101 23.66 32.12 -42.18
C GLN A 101 22.39 32.75 -41.59
N TYR A 102 21.25 32.46 -42.21
CA TYR A 102 19.97 32.89 -41.64
C TYR A 102 19.61 32.01 -40.42
N GLN A 103 19.04 32.65 -39.43
CA GLN A 103 18.53 31.98 -38.22
C GLN A 103 17.24 32.60 -37.72
N LEU A 104 16.45 31.85 -36.99
CA LEU A 104 15.27 32.34 -36.31
C LEU A 104 15.63 32.68 -34.85
N ASN A 105 15.51 33.96 -34.50
CA ASN A 105 15.62 34.37 -33.09
C ASN A 105 14.26 34.17 -32.42
N ILE A 106 14.20 33.18 -31.58
CA ILE A 106 12.99 32.75 -30.86
C ILE A 106 12.59 33.78 -29.83
N LYS A 107 11.31 34.13 -29.77
CA LYS A 107 10.67 34.98 -28.76
C LYS A 107 9.84 34.14 -27.80
N LYS A 108 9.15 33.09 -28.28
CA LYS A 108 8.29 32.19 -27.48
C LYS A 108 8.23 30.83 -28.14
N ILE A 109 8.17 29.80 -27.28
CA ILE A 109 8.01 28.39 -27.70
C ILE A 109 6.78 27.82 -27.01
N ILE A 110 6.01 27.04 -27.78
CA ILE A 110 4.89 26.24 -27.27
C ILE A 110 5.12 24.80 -27.71
N PRO A 111 5.46 23.89 -26.79
CA PRO A 111 5.54 22.47 -27.13
C PRO A 111 4.17 21.95 -27.54
N ILE A 112 4.15 21.08 -28.57
CA ILE A 112 2.93 20.47 -29.12
C ILE A 112 3.11 18.95 -29.25
N GLY A 113 1.98 18.22 -29.36
CA GLY A 113 2.00 16.78 -29.57
C GLY A 113 2.34 15.97 -28.32
N ASN A 114 2.76 14.71 -28.52
CA ASN A 114 3.03 13.77 -27.43
C ASN A 114 4.23 14.16 -26.55
N GLY A 115 5.23 14.83 -27.12
CA GLY A 115 6.37 15.35 -26.38
C GLY A 115 5.99 16.41 -25.34
N ALA A 116 5.09 17.31 -25.67
CA ALA A 116 4.60 18.32 -24.74
C ALA A 116 3.78 17.70 -23.59
N ARG A 117 3.01 16.65 -23.91
CA ARG A 117 2.25 15.89 -22.89
C ARG A 117 3.17 15.14 -21.95
N ALA A 118 4.18 14.46 -22.49
CA ALA A 118 5.18 13.75 -21.68
C ALA A 118 5.95 14.70 -20.74
N LEU A 119 6.30 15.88 -21.25
CA LEU A 119 6.99 16.92 -20.48
C LEU A 119 6.12 17.42 -19.31
N ARG A 120 4.86 17.77 -19.57
CA ARG A 120 3.91 18.18 -18.52
C ARG A 120 3.69 17.08 -17.48
N LEU A 121 3.58 15.83 -17.93
CA LEU A 121 3.45 14.68 -17.03
C LEU A 121 4.65 14.59 -16.08
N LYS A 122 5.86 14.68 -16.63
CA LYS A 122 7.10 14.63 -15.84
C LYS A 122 7.17 15.77 -14.82
N GLN A 123 6.83 16.99 -15.22
CA GLN A 123 6.80 18.16 -14.32
C GLN A 123 5.77 17.97 -13.20
N THR A 124 4.58 17.45 -13.52
CA THR A 124 3.55 17.15 -12.52
C THR A 124 4.02 16.04 -11.57
N GLU A 125 4.64 14.99 -12.08
CA GLU A 125 5.21 13.90 -11.31
C GLU A 125 6.26 14.41 -10.31
N GLU A 126 7.27 15.17 -10.78
CA GLU A 126 8.32 15.74 -9.92
C GLU A 126 7.76 16.69 -8.84
N LYS A 127 6.73 17.46 -9.18
CA LYS A 127 6.05 18.33 -8.22
C LYS A 127 5.37 17.54 -7.11
N LEU A 128 4.56 16.53 -7.48
CA LEU A 128 3.82 15.70 -6.52
C LEU A 128 4.75 14.83 -5.67
N GLU A 129 5.88 14.40 -6.24
CA GLU A 129 6.91 13.64 -5.52
C GLU A 129 7.62 14.51 -4.47
N LYS A 130 7.96 15.75 -4.79
CA LYS A 130 8.53 16.71 -3.84
C LYS A 130 7.56 17.04 -2.69
N GLU A 131 6.27 17.02 -2.95
CA GLU A 131 5.22 17.19 -1.93
C GLU A 131 4.98 15.91 -1.11
N GLY A 132 5.60 14.77 -1.46
CA GLY A 132 5.51 13.49 -0.73
C GLY A 132 4.17 12.77 -0.90
N LEU A 133 3.43 13.02 -2.01
CA LEU A 133 2.14 12.36 -2.23
C LEU A 133 2.28 10.86 -2.54
N PHE A 134 3.46 10.43 -2.97
CA PHE A 134 3.75 9.04 -3.34
C PHE A 134 4.47 8.24 -2.25
N ASP A 135 4.65 8.82 -1.05
CA ASP A 135 5.34 8.16 0.05
C ASP A 135 4.60 6.89 0.50
N GLU A 136 5.32 5.78 0.56
CA GLU A 136 4.75 4.49 0.99
C GLU A 136 4.25 4.50 2.43
N SER A 137 4.84 5.33 3.29
CA SER A 137 4.42 5.50 4.68
C SER A 137 3.00 6.05 4.84
N ARG A 138 2.45 6.67 3.81
CA ARG A 138 1.09 7.23 3.79
C ARG A 138 0.03 6.26 3.28
N LYS A 139 0.45 5.17 2.63
CA LYS A 139 -0.46 4.16 2.09
C LYS A 139 -1.22 3.46 3.19
N LYS A 140 -2.53 3.41 3.02
CA LYS A 140 -3.46 2.79 3.96
C LYS A 140 -3.48 1.29 3.76
N ALA A 141 -3.53 0.54 4.86
CA ALA A 141 -3.66 -0.91 4.79
C ALA A 141 -5.04 -1.32 4.25
N ILE A 142 -5.06 -2.26 3.31
CA ILE A 142 -6.30 -2.84 2.82
C ILE A 142 -6.91 -3.74 3.91
N PRO A 143 -8.18 -3.55 4.28
CA PRO A 143 -8.84 -4.34 5.31
C PRO A 143 -8.95 -5.80 4.86
N LYS A 144 -8.60 -6.74 5.77
CA LYS A 144 -8.69 -8.18 5.49
C LYS A 144 -10.12 -8.68 5.30
N LEU A 145 -11.08 -8.07 5.97
CA LEU A 145 -12.51 -8.43 5.96
C LEU A 145 -13.34 -7.16 5.78
N PRO A 146 -13.40 -6.59 4.56
CA PRO A 146 -14.23 -5.42 4.30
C PRO A 146 -15.72 -5.78 4.41
N ARG A 147 -16.53 -4.84 4.87
CA ARG A 147 -18.00 -4.97 4.96
C ARG A 147 -18.66 -4.56 3.65
N LYS A 148 -18.12 -3.53 3.01
CA LYS A 148 -18.68 -2.94 1.79
C LYS A 148 -17.55 -2.41 0.91
N ILE A 149 -17.61 -2.66 -0.37
CA ILE A 149 -16.62 -2.21 -1.36
C ILE A 149 -17.27 -1.21 -2.31
N GLY A 150 -16.64 -0.04 -2.45
CA GLY A 150 -16.97 0.92 -3.50
C GLY A 150 -16.25 0.56 -4.81
N ILE A 151 -16.94 0.65 -5.93
CA ILE A 151 -16.34 0.38 -7.25
C ILE A 151 -16.59 1.60 -8.14
N ILE A 152 -15.53 2.19 -8.64
CA ILE A 152 -15.55 3.31 -9.59
C ILE A 152 -15.14 2.76 -10.96
N THR A 153 -16.04 2.78 -11.91
CA THR A 153 -15.80 2.31 -13.28
C THR A 153 -16.84 2.88 -14.25
N SER A 154 -16.65 2.69 -15.55
CA SER A 154 -17.65 3.08 -16.56
C SER A 154 -18.76 2.04 -16.69
N LYS A 155 -19.97 2.49 -17.00
CA LYS A 155 -21.18 1.68 -17.03
C LYS A 155 -21.08 0.44 -17.96
N ASP A 156 -20.42 0.60 -19.11
CA ASP A 156 -20.32 -0.44 -20.14
C ASP A 156 -18.94 -1.12 -20.14
N SER A 157 -18.24 -1.10 -19.01
CA SER A 157 -16.88 -1.63 -18.92
C SER A 157 -16.86 -3.15 -18.72
N ALA A 158 -16.02 -3.85 -19.46
CA ALA A 158 -15.69 -5.25 -19.20
C ALA A 158 -15.14 -5.46 -17.78
N ALA A 159 -14.50 -4.44 -17.18
CA ALA A 159 -14.00 -4.49 -15.82
C ALA A 159 -15.08 -4.83 -14.79
N ILE A 160 -16.34 -4.43 -15.01
CA ILE A 160 -17.46 -4.78 -14.13
C ILE A 160 -17.62 -6.30 -14.08
N THR A 161 -17.73 -6.96 -15.23
CA THR A 161 -17.89 -8.41 -15.32
C THR A 161 -16.72 -9.14 -14.68
N ASP A 162 -15.49 -8.65 -14.90
CA ASP A 162 -14.29 -9.24 -14.33
C ASP A 162 -14.28 -9.15 -12.79
N ILE A 163 -14.60 -7.97 -12.25
CA ILE A 163 -14.68 -7.74 -10.81
C ILE A 163 -15.78 -8.60 -10.18
N PHE A 164 -16.98 -8.60 -10.76
CA PHE A 164 -18.10 -9.40 -10.25
C PHE A 164 -17.81 -10.89 -10.26
N THR A 165 -17.21 -11.40 -11.33
CA THR A 165 -16.83 -12.81 -11.43
C THR A 165 -15.89 -13.22 -10.31
N VAL A 166 -14.87 -12.42 -10.06
CA VAL A 166 -13.88 -12.69 -9.00
C VAL A 166 -14.51 -12.59 -7.61
N ILE A 167 -15.27 -11.52 -7.34
CA ILE A 167 -15.89 -11.33 -6.02
C ILE A 167 -16.91 -12.43 -5.74
N ASN A 168 -17.76 -12.77 -6.72
CA ASN A 168 -18.75 -13.82 -6.54
C ASN A 168 -18.13 -15.20 -6.32
N SER A 169 -16.98 -15.49 -6.93
CA SER A 169 -16.28 -16.76 -6.71
C SER A 169 -15.59 -16.84 -5.36
N ARG A 170 -15.02 -15.73 -4.86
CA ARG A 170 -14.23 -15.69 -3.62
C ARG A 170 -15.06 -15.35 -2.37
N TYR A 171 -15.96 -14.38 -2.49
CA TYR A 171 -16.78 -13.89 -1.39
C TYR A 171 -18.17 -13.44 -1.86
N PRO A 172 -19.09 -14.36 -2.17
CA PRO A 172 -20.40 -14.06 -2.80
C PRO A 172 -21.33 -13.20 -1.93
N MET A 173 -21.06 -13.05 -0.65
CA MET A 173 -21.86 -12.24 0.27
C MET A 173 -21.38 -10.78 0.39
N MET A 174 -20.41 -10.35 -0.44
CA MET A 174 -19.86 -8.99 -0.39
C MET A 174 -20.87 -7.95 -0.85
N ASN A 175 -21.03 -6.89 -0.07
CA ASN A 175 -21.83 -5.73 -0.45
C ASN A 175 -21.02 -4.81 -1.36
N LEU A 176 -21.55 -4.53 -2.55
CA LEU A 176 -20.91 -3.69 -3.56
C LEU A 176 -21.72 -2.42 -3.79
N VAL A 177 -21.03 -1.29 -3.89
CA VAL A 177 -21.61 0.00 -4.27
C VAL A 177 -20.92 0.50 -5.53
N MET A 178 -21.69 0.76 -6.57
CA MET A 178 -21.16 1.18 -7.87
C MET A 178 -21.28 2.69 -8.04
N ALA A 179 -20.16 3.32 -8.40
CA ALA A 179 -20.15 4.70 -8.90
C ALA A 179 -19.77 4.66 -10.39
N TYR A 180 -20.76 4.92 -11.25
CA TYR A 180 -20.53 4.97 -12.69
C TYR A 180 -20.00 6.33 -13.11
N VAL A 181 -18.83 6.35 -13.75
CA VAL A 181 -18.12 7.57 -14.13
C VAL A 181 -17.60 7.47 -15.57
N ALA A 182 -17.33 8.62 -16.19
CA ALA A 182 -16.55 8.65 -17.42
C ALA A 182 -15.07 8.41 -17.07
N LEU A 183 -14.43 7.45 -17.75
CA LEU A 183 -13.02 7.11 -17.55
C LEU A 183 -12.12 7.56 -18.71
N GLN A 184 -12.71 8.17 -19.73
CA GLN A 184 -12.03 8.61 -20.95
C GLN A 184 -12.41 10.05 -21.30
N GLY A 185 -11.52 10.76 -22.00
CA GLY A 185 -11.70 12.15 -22.41
C GLY A 185 -11.38 13.17 -21.31
N ASP A 186 -11.46 14.45 -21.67
CA ASP A 186 -11.04 15.57 -20.79
C ASP A 186 -11.89 15.73 -19.54
N SER A 187 -13.11 15.20 -19.51
CA SER A 187 -14.01 15.24 -18.35
C SER A 187 -13.78 14.10 -17.35
N ALA A 188 -12.99 13.08 -17.71
CA ALA A 188 -12.80 11.88 -16.90
C ALA A 188 -12.23 12.18 -15.51
N PRO A 189 -11.19 13.03 -15.31
CA PRO A 189 -10.67 13.32 -13.97
C PRO A 189 -11.75 13.86 -13.03
N LYS A 190 -12.53 14.84 -13.50
CA LYS A 190 -13.64 15.43 -12.72
C LYS A 190 -14.72 14.40 -12.41
N SER A 191 -15.03 13.54 -13.38
CA SER A 191 -16.04 12.49 -13.20
C SER A 191 -15.60 11.47 -12.13
N ILE A 192 -14.33 11.09 -12.12
CA ILE A 192 -13.76 10.19 -11.11
C ILE A 192 -13.77 10.84 -9.73
N ILE A 193 -13.37 12.10 -9.62
CA ILE A 193 -13.42 12.87 -8.35
C ILE A 193 -14.85 12.88 -7.80
N ASN A 194 -15.85 13.19 -8.63
CA ASN A 194 -17.26 13.16 -8.23
C ASN A 194 -17.70 11.76 -7.79
N GLY A 195 -17.16 10.69 -8.42
CA GLY A 195 -17.36 9.31 -8.02
C GLY A 195 -16.82 9.02 -6.62
N LEU A 196 -15.59 9.46 -6.33
CA LEU A 196 -14.98 9.36 -5.00
C LEU A 196 -15.80 10.11 -3.95
N GLU A 197 -16.22 11.35 -4.24
CA GLU A 197 -17.08 12.13 -3.35
C GLU A 197 -18.45 11.48 -3.10
N SER A 198 -19.03 10.86 -4.11
CA SER A 198 -20.30 10.15 -3.98
C SER A 198 -20.17 8.94 -3.06
N LEU A 199 -19.07 8.19 -3.19
CA LEU A 199 -18.78 7.06 -2.32
C LEU A 199 -18.40 7.47 -0.90
N SER A 200 -17.77 8.64 -0.71
CA SER A 200 -17.42 9.13 0.64
C SER A 200 -18.64 9.44 1.51
N ARG A 201 -19.79 9.75 0.89
CA ARG A 201 -21.07 10.01 1.58
C ARG A 201 -21.77 8.73 2.05
N ILE A 202 -21.32 7.57 1.60
CA ILE A 202 -21.90 6.27 1.94
C ILE A 202 -21.12 5.70 3.13
N GLU A 203 -21.79 5.51 4.23
CA GLU A 203 -21.23 4.88 5.43
C GLU A 203 -20.88 3.41 5.15
N ASP A 204 -19.93 2.88 5.91
CA ASP A 204 -19.48 1.47 5.87
C ASP A 204 -18.75 1.02 4.60
N ILE A 205 -18.32 1.92 3.72
CA ILE A 205 -17.36 1.57 2.67
C ILE A 205 -15.98 1.48 3.31
N ASP A 206 -15.35 0.32 3.23
CA ASP A 206 -14.04 0.05 3.83
C ASP A 206 -12.90 0.16 2.82
N VAL A 207 -13.17 -0.05 1.53
CA VAL A 207 -12.18 0.01 0.44
C VAL A 207 -12.86 0.42 -0.87
N VAL A 208 -12.14 1.15 -1.71
CA VAL A 208 -12.61 1.55 -3.05
C VAL A 208 -11.72 0.93 -4.13
N ILE A 209 -12.33 0.40 -5.16
CA ILE A 209 -11.66 -0.10 -6.37
C ILE A 209 -11.90 0.93 -7.49
N LEU A 210 -10.84 1.51 -8.03
CA LEU A 210 -10.88 2.30 -9.25
C LEU A 210 -10.40 1.43 -10.40
N ALA A 211 -11.32 0.99 -11.25
CA ALA A 211 -11.02 0.05 -12.31
C ALA A 211 -11.39 0.56 -13.69
N ARG A 212 -10.53 0.28 -14.66
CA ARG A 212 -10.77 0.54 -16.08
C ARG A 212 -10.72 -0.78 -16.85
N GLY A 213 -11.64 -0.95 -17.77
CA GLY A 213 -11.60 -2.05 -18.76
C GLY A 213 -10.51 -1.83 -19.80
N GLY A 214 -10.23 -2.83 -20.60
CA GLY A 214 -9.26 -2.74 -21.71
C GLY A 214 -9.60 -1.62 -22.67
N GLY A 215 -8.58 -0.89 -23.13
CA GLY A 215 -8.68 0.20 -24.09
C GLY A 215 -7.28 0.72 -24.46
N PRO A 216 -7.13 1.60 -25.49
CA PRO A 216 -5.85 2.14 -25.90
C PRO A 216 -5.10 2.83 -24.75
N SER A 217 -3.77 2.78 -24.76
CA SER A 217 -2.91 3.43 -23.75
C SER A 217 -3.07 4.96 -23.69
N GLU A 218 -3.52 5.57 -24.78
CA GLU A 218 -3.78 7.01 -24.87
C GLU A 218 -4.85 7.48 -23.87
N ASP A 219 -5.78 6.62 -23.52
CA ASP A 219 -6.85 6.89 -22.54
C ASP A 219 -6.35 6.94 -21.07
N LEU A 220 -5.11 6.52 -20.82
CA LEU A 220 -4.51 6.58 -19.47
C LEU A 220 -4.14 8.01 -19.05
N MET A 221 -4.12 8.96 -19.99
CA MET A 221 -3.78 10.34 -19.69
C MET A 221 -4.72 11.00 -18.67
N ALA A 222 -5.99 10.60 -18.63
CA ALA A 222 -6.95 11.08 -17.65
C ALA A 222 -6.55 10.75 -16.18
N PHE A 223 -5.83 9.66 -15.97
CA PHE A 223 -5.35 9.22 -14.65
C PHE A 223 -4.04 9.89 -14.22
N ASN A 224 -3.49 10.78 -15.07
CA ASN A 224 -2.31 11.59 -14.79
C ASN A 224 -2.66 13.03 -14.40
N ASP A 225 -3.94 13.32 -14.13
CA ASP A 225 -4.39 14.64 -13.72
C ASP A 225 -4.01 14.94 -12.26
N GLU A 226 -3.41 16.12 -12.02
CA GLU A 226 -2.99 16.54 -10.68
C GLU A 226 -4.15 16.63 -9.70
N GLY A 227 -5.30 17.12 -10.14
CA GLY A 227 -6.50 17.25 -9.30
C GLY A 227 -7.02 15.90 -8.84
N LEU A 228 -7.03 14.91 -9.75
CA LEU A 228 -7.40 13.53 -9.42
C LEU A 228 -6.44 12.90 -8.41
N VAL A 229 -5.13 13.04 -8.62
CA VAL A 229 -4.11 12.50 -7.69
C VAL A 229 -4.27 13.09 -6.29
N ARG A 230 -4.51 14.39 -6.19
CA ARG A 230 -4.76 15.06 -4.91
C ARG A 230 -6.05 14.60 -4.24
N ALA A 231 -7.11 14.42 -5.01
CA ALA A 231 -8.39 13.90 -4.49
C ALA A 231 -8.23 12.46 -3.97
N MET A 232 -7.52 11.59 -4.69
CA MET A 232 -7.23 10.22 -4.24
C MET A 232 -6.36 10.21 -2.98
N HIS A 233 -5.34 11.07 -2.91
CA HIS A 233 -4.48 11.19 -1.74
C HIS A 233 -5.25 11.63 -0.48
N SER A 234 -6.18 12.58 -0.61
CA SER A 234 -6.99 13.09 0.50
C SER A 234 -8.18 12.20 0.86
N TYR A 235 -8.45 11.16 0.10
CA TYR A 235 -9.57 10.25 0.36
C TYR A 235 -9.32 9.40 1.61
N ASP A 236 -10.30 9.31 2.52
CA ASP A 236 -10.11 8.68 3.84
C ASP A 236 -9.95 7.16 3.80
N LYS A 237 -10.55 6.50 2.81
CA LYS A 237 -10.53 5.03 2.69
C LYS A 237 -9.43 4.57 1.74
N PRO A 238 -8.91 3.36 1.90
CA PRO A 238 -7.93 2.81 0.96
C PRO A 238 -8.51 2.65 -0.44
N ILE A 239 -7.68 2.99 -1.43
CA ILE A 239 -8.01 2.89 -2.86
C ILE A 239 -7.12 1.84 -3.51
N ILE A 240 -7.74 0.89 -4.19
CA ILE A 240 -7.06 -0.09 -5.05
C ILE A 240 -7.28 0.33 -6.49
N THR A 241 -6.21 0.51 -7.26
CA THR A 241 -6.32 0.76 -8.71
C THR A 241 -6.18 -0.52 -9.52
N GLY A 242 -6.98 -0.64 -10.56
CA GLY A 242 -6.90 -1.70 -11.57
C GLY A 242 -7.11 -1.07 -12.95
N ILE A 243 -6.21 -0.15 -13.35
CA ILE A 243 -6.40 0.75 -14.49
C ILE A 243 -5.66 0.28 -15.72
N GLY A 244 -4.40 -0.13 -15.57
CA GLY A 244 -3.50 -0.45 -16.67
C GLY A 244 -2.77 -1.78 -16.50
N HIS A 245 -2.17 -2.29 -17.59
CA HIS A 245 -1.32 -3.47 -17.56
C HIS A 245 0.03 -3.18 -16.87
N GLU A 246 0.84 -4.19 -16.60
CA GLU A 246 2.10 -4.06 -15.85
C GLU A 246 3.06 -2.97 -16.37
N LYS A 247 3.06 -2.73 -17.68
CA LYS A 247 3.96 -1.77 -18.36
C LYS A 247 3.45 -0.32 -18.32
N ASP A 248 2.16 -0.10 -18.07
CA ASP A 248 1.52 1.19 -18.19
C ASP A 248 1.16 1.72 -16.79
N THR A 249 2.05 2.51 -16.20
CA THR A 249 1.84 3.11 -14.88
C THR A 249 1.41 4.56 -15.03
N CYS A 250 0.35 4.95 -14.33
CA CYS A 250 -0.12 6.34 -14.26
C CYS A 250 0.10 6.93 -12.85
N LEU A 251 -0.04 8.25 -12.71
CA LEU A 251 0.11 8.92 -11.41
C LEU A 251 -0.95 8.47 -10.39
N ALA A 252 -2.17 8.15 -10.85
CA ALA A 252 -3.21 7.56 -10.00
C ALA A 252 -2.78 6.22 -9.41
N ASP A 253 -2.04 5.38 -10.15
CA ASP A 253 -1.49 4.12 -9.63
C ASP A 253 -0.42 4.34 -8.56
N ARG A 254 0.39 5.39 -8.71
CA ARG A 254 1.45 5.71 -7.72
C ARG A 254 0.88 6.21 -6.39
N VAL A 255 -0.19 6.99 -6.43
CA VAL A 255 -0.85 7.55 -5.24
C VAL A 255 -1.79 6.56 -4.58
N SER A 256 -2.25 5.52 -5.28
CA SER A 256 -3.14 4.50 -4.73
C SER A 256 -2.46 3.72 -3.60
N ASP A 257 -3.26 3.24 -2.65
CA ASP A 257 -2.78 2.42 -1.53
C ASP A 257 -2.30 1.04 -2.01
N LEU A 258 -2.94 0.51 -3.05
CA LEU A 258 -2.52 -0.72 -3.72
C LEU A 258 -2.76 -0.63 -5.23
N ARG A 259 -1.72 -0.89 -6.00
CA ARG A 259 -1.82 -1.05 -7.45
C ARG A 259 -2.04 -2.51 -7.82
N ALA A 260 -3.02 -2.77 -8.67
CA ALA A 260 -3.23 -4.06 -9.31
C ALA A 260 -3.10 -3.92 -10.84
N SER A 261 -2.57 -4.95 -11.50
CA SER A 261 -2.33 -4.96 -12.94
C SER A 261 -3.61 -5.11 -13.78
N THR A 262 -4.71 -5.54 -13.17
CA THR A 262 -6.00 -5.74 -13.83
C THR A 262 -7.16 -5.52 -12.87
N PRO A 263 -8.38 -5.24 -13.36
CA PRO A 263 -9.59 -5.19 -12.53
C PRO A 263 -9.83 -6.46 -11.72
N SER A 264 -9.58 -7.63 -12.31
CA SER A 264 -9.69 -8.92 -11.63
C SER A 264 -8.69 -9.07 -10.47
N THR A 265 -7.45 -8.59 -10.65
CA THR A 265 -6.43 -8.61 -9.59
C THR A 265 -6.77 -7.62 -8.48
N ALA A 266 -7.32 -6.45 -8.83
CA ALA A 266 -7.82 -5.48 -7.85
C ALA A 266 -8.95 -6.08 -6.99
N ALA A 267 -9.89 -6.77 -7.62
CA ALA A 267 -10.96 -7.48 -6.92
C ALA A 267 -10.42 -8.57 -5.99
N LYS A 268 -9.43 -9.37 -6.43
CA LYS A 268 -8.78 -10.38 -5.59
C LYS A 268 -8.10 -9.78 -4.35
N ALA A 269 -7.48 -8.62 -4.51
CA ALA A 269 -6.83 -7.93 -3.40
C ALA A 269 -7.83 -7.31 -2.41
N ALA A 270 -9.02 -6.93 -2.89
CA ALA A 270 -10.06 -6.31 -2.07
C ALA A 270 -10.86 -7.30 -1.23
N VAL A 271 -10.97 -8.58 -1.63
CA VAL A 271 -11.79 -9.57 -0.92
C VAL A 271 -10.97 -10.77 -0.48
N PRO A 272 -11.24 -11.31 0.72
CA PRO A 272 -10.63 -12.55 1.17
C PRO A 272 -11.17 -13.76 0.39
N ASP A 273 -10.50 -14.89 0.53
CA ASP A 273 -11.03 -16.17 0.03
C ASP A 273 -11.86 -16.86 1.11
N MET A 274 -13.15 -17.04 0.84
CA MET A 274 -14.07 -17.68 1.77
C MET A 274 -13.67 -19.13 2.09
N GLN A 275 -13.06 -19.84 1.13
CA GLN A 275 -12.62 -21.22 1.35
C GLN A 275 -11.41 -21.27 2.26
N GLU A 276 -10.44 -20.37 2.08
CA GLU A 276 -9.29 -20.23 2.97
C GLU A 276 -9.74 -19.88 4.38
N LEU A 277 -10.63 -18.89 4.54
CA LEU A 277 -11.17 -18.52 5.86
C LEU A 277 -11.91 -19.68 6.54
N LYS A 278 -12.69 -20.46 5.80
CA LYS A 278 -13.37 -21.65 6.36
C LYS A 278 -12.38 -22.72 6.78
N SER A 279 -11.30 -22.92 6.03
CA SER A 279 -10.23 -23.85 6.39
C SER A 279 -9.51 -23.42 7.65
N GLU A 280 -9.12 -22.14 7.74
CA GLU A 280 -8.49 -21.60 8.96
C GLU A 280 -9.38 -21.73 10.20
N LEU A 281 -10.66 -21.41 10.07
CA LEU A 281 -11.64 -21.59 11.16
C LEU A 281 -11.75 -23.04 11.59
N LYS A 282 -11.77 -23.99 10.65
CA LYS A 282 -11.82 -25.42 10.94
C LYS A 282 -10.57 -25.92 11.67
N ASP A 283 -9.41 -25.43 11.24
CA ASP A 283 -8.14 -25.77 11.89
C ASP A 283 -8.05 -25.19 13.30
N LEU A 284 -8.50 -23.94 13.50
CA LEU A 284 -8.57 -23.32 14.82
C LEU A 284 -9.54 -24.07 15.76
N ASP A 285 -10.72 -24.46 15.27
CA ASP A 285 -11.69 -25.28 16.02
C ASP A 285 -11.10 -26.64 16.39
N GLY A 286 -10.39 -27.29 15.46
CA GLY A 286 -9.67 -28.55 15.74
C GLY A 286 -8.61 -28.38 16.83
N ARG A 287 -7.78 -27.37 16.76
CA ARG A 287 -6.75 -27.05 17.76
C ARG A 287 -7.37 -26.74 19.13
N LEU A 288 -8.46 -25.96 19.15
CA LEU A 288 -9.19 -25.64 20.36
C LEU A 288 -9.72 -26.91 21.04
N LYS A 289 -10.39 -27.81 20.28
CA LYS A 289 -10.91 -29.07 20.78
C LYS A 289 -9.81 -29.96 21.37
N ILE A 290 -8.69 -30.09 20.70
CA ILE A 290 -7.53 -30.86 21.21
C ILE A 290 -7.00 -30.26 22.52
N SER A 291 -6.82 -28.94 22.57
CA SER A 291 -6.31 -28.24 23.75
C SER A 291 -7.25 -28.38 24.95
N VAL A 292 -8.55 -28.21 24.74
CA VAL A 292 -9.57 -28.38 25.79
C VAL A 292 -9.61 -29.82 26.25
N SER A 293 -9.58 -30.81 25.34
CA SER A 293 -9.55 -32.22 25.67
C SER A 293 -8.32 -32.59 26.50
N HIS A 294 -7.17 -32.06 26.16
CA HIS A 294 -5.93 -32.28 26.88
C HIS A 294 -6.00 -31.72 28.34
N ILE A 295 -6.51 -30.50 28.51
CA ILE A 295 -6.71 -29.90 29.84
C ILE A 295 -7.65 -30.76 30.67
N ILE A 296 -8.78 -31.20 30.09
CA ILE A 296 -9.75 -32.05 30.78
C ILE A 296 -9.10 -33.38 31.22
N GLU A 297 -8.24 -33.97 30.40
CA GLU A 297 -7.56 -35.23 30.71
C GLU A 297 -6.51 -35.06 31.80
N LEU A 298 -5.78 -33.95 31.80
CA LEU A 298 -4.87 -33.62 32.92
C LEU A 298 -5.62 -33.46 34.24
N GLU A 299 -6.71 -32.71 34.25
CA GLU A 299 -7.54 -32.52 35.45
C GLU A 299 -8.18 -33.84 35.94
N ARG A 300 -8.66 -34.68 35.01
CA ARG A 300 -9.16 -36.04 35.39
C ARG A 300 -8.07 -36.91 36.03
N THR A 301 -6.87 -36.83 35.48
CA THR A 301 -5.72 -37.59 36.00
C THR A 301 -5.35 -37.11 37.41
N GLU A 302 -5.37 -35.81 37.63
CA GLU A 302 -5.09 -35.25 38.97
C GLU A 302 -6.18 -35.58 39.98
N ILE A 303 -7.45 -35.48 39.57
CA ILE A 303 -8.58 -35.95 40.42
C ILE A 303 -8.44 -37.42 40.76
N LYS A 304 -8.03 -38.29 39.84
CA LYS A 304 -7.80 -39.70 40.09
C LYS A 304 -6.69 -39.92 41.12
N ARG A 305 -5.56 -39.22 40.98
CA ARG A 305 -4.45 -39.26 41.95
C ARG A 305 -4.87 -38.80 43.35
N LEU A 306 -5.67 -37.74 43.43
CA LEU A 306 -6.18 -37.21 44.68
C LEU A 306 -7.12 -38.23 45.36
N ARG A 307 -7.99 -38.90 44.59
CA ARG A 307 -8.86 -39.99 45.13
C ARG A 307 -8.04 -41.16 45.64
N GLU A 308 -7.09 -41.67 44.88
CA GLU A 308 -6.21 -42.75 45.32
C GLU A 308 -5.45 -42.39 46.60
N ARG A 309 -4.95 -41.17 46.70
CA ARG A 309 -4.28 -40.66 47.91
C ARG A 309 -5.23 -40.54 49.08
N HIS A 310 -6.45 -40.09 48.89
CA HIS A 310 -7.50 -40.05 49.92
C HIS A 310 -7.82 -41.42 50.41
N ASP A 311 -8.01 -42.46 49.56
CA ASP A 311 -8.32 -43.80 49.92
C ASP A 311 -7.18 -44.45 50.71
N LEU A 312 -5.94 -44.22 50.35
CA LEU A 312 -4.77 -44.66 51.12
C LEU A 312 -4.71 -44.03 52.52
N LEU A 313 -5.01 -42.72 52.62
CA LEU A 313 -5.08 -42.07 53.95
C LEU A 313 -6.20 -42.60 54.79
N LYS A 314 -7.38 -42.87 54.22
CA LYS A 314 -8.51 -43.50 54.92
C LYS A 314 -8.14 -44.88 55.46
N LEU A 315 -7.54 -45.74 54.63
CA LEU A 315 -7.04 -47.06 55.07
C LEU A 315 -5.98 -46.94 56.13
N GLY A 316 -5.09 -45.98 56.09
CA GLY A 316 -4.08 -45.69 57.10
C GLY A 316 -4.72 -45.30 58.45
N LEU A 317 -5.72 -44.43 58.43
CA LEU A 317 -6.49 -43.99 59.56
C LEU A 317 -7.24 -45.18 60.22
N GLU A 318 -7.93 -45.99 59.40
CA GLU A 318 -8.63 -47.19 59.90
C GLU A 318 -7.69 -48.20 60.58
N ARG A 319 -6.51 -48.45 59.97
CA ARG A 319 -5.47 -49.32 60.60
C ARG A 319 -4.95 -48.71 61.88
N SER A 320 -4.67 -47.42 61.93
CA SER A 320 -4.20 -46.75 63.16
C SER A 320 -5.25 -46.75 64.21
N TYR A 321 -6.53 -46.56 63.94
CA TYR A 321 -7.64 -46.63 64.87
C TYR A 321 -7.83 -48.06 65.41
N LYS A 322 -7.76 -49.09 64.57
CA LYS A 322 -7.84 -50.50 64.99
C LYS A 322 -6.66 -50.87 65.87
N SER A 323 -5.45 -50.43 65.58
CA SER A 323 -4.27 -50.63 66.44
C SER A 323 -4.43 -49.94 67.79
N TYR A 324 -4.96 -48.71 67.81
CA TYR A 324 -5.27 -48.01 69.09
C TYR A 324 -6.29 -48.76 69.94
N LEU A 325 -7.38 -49.24 69.31
CA LEU A 325 -8.38 -50.09 70.03
C LEU A 325 -7.78 -51.39 70.63
N ASN A 326 -6.93 -52.08 69.86
CA ASN A 326 -6.23 -53.26 70.33
C ASN A 326 -5.31 -52.95 71.51
N LEU A 327 -4.56 -51.86 71.47
CA LEU A 327 -3.73 -51.41 72.58
C LEU A 327 -4.57 -51.06 73.81
N GLN A 328 -5.70 -50.39 73.64
CA GLN A 328 -6.62 -50.03 74.72
C GLN A 328 -7.23 -51.30 75.40
N ASN A 329 -7.64 -52.28 74.57
CA ASN A 329 -8.15 -53.56 75.03
C ASN A 329 -7.07 -54.37 75.78
N ALA A 330 -5.84 -54.41 75.24
CA ALA A 330 -4.71 -55.08 75.94
C ALA A 330 -4.42 -54.42 77.29
N LYS A 331 -4.42 -53.09 77.36
CA LYS A 331 -4.23 -52.35 78.61
C LYS A 331 -5.35 -52.57 79.59
N ASN A 332 -6.62 -52.63 79.15
CA ASN A 332 -7.76 -52.94 79.99
C ASN A 332 -7.70 -54.40 80.53
N ASN A 333 -7.29 -55.36 79.69
CA ASN A 333 -7.10 -56.77 80.13
C ASN A 333 -5.96 -56.86 81.12
N GLU A 334 -4.85 -56.18 80.98
CA GLU A 334 -3.76 -56.12 81.94
C GLU A 334 -4.23 -55.58 83.31
N VAL A 335 -4.99 -54.46 83.24
CA VAL A 335 -5.62 -53.91 84.47
C VAL A 335 -6.58 -54.93 85.15
N LEU A 336 -7.35 -55.63 84.32
CA LEU A 336 -8.28 -56.69 84.83
C LEU A 336 -7.54 -57.86 85.46
N VAL A 337 -6.44 -58.31 84.86
CA VAL A 337 -5.57 -59.37 85.43
C VAL A 337 -4.96 -58.87 86.71
N LYS A 338 -4.40 -57.70 86.77
CA LYS A 338 -3.83 -57.14 88.02
C LYS A 338 -4.89 -56.97 89.12
N ARG A 339 -6.12 -56.55 88.77
CA ARG A 339 -7.24 -56.53 89.75
C ARG A 339 -7.54 -57.89 90.32
N LYS A 340 -7.63 -58.93 89.48
CA LYS A 340 -7.85 -60.31 89.96
C LYS A 340 -6.71 -60.81 90.85
N GLU A 341 -5.46 -60.44 90.52
CA GLU A 341 -4.31 -60.77 91.36
C GLU A 341 -4.39 -60.06 92.73
N VAL A 342 -4.74 -58.77 92.74
CA VAL A 342 -4.94 -58.01 93.98
C VAL A 342 -6.11 -58.59 94.78
N GLU A 343 -7.20 -58.96 94.15
CA GLU A 343 -8.37 -59.58 94.78
C GLU A 343 -8.02 -60.96 95.40
N LYS A 344 -7.21 -61.77 94.69
CA LYS A 344 -6.68 -63.05 95.16
C LYS A 344 -5.75 -62.85 96.34
N LEU A 345 -4.87 -61.83 96.32
CA LEU A 345 -4.01 -61.50 97.44
C LEU A 345 -4.82 -61.02 98.67
N HIS A 346 -5.86 -60.18 98.41
CA HIS A 346 -6.77 -59.72 99.47
C HIS A 346 -7.51 -60.89 100.15
N ASN A 347 -8.05 -61.82 99.33
CA ASN A 347 -8.73 -63.02 99.84
C ASN A 347 -7.75 -63.91 100.60
N ASN A 348 -6.51 -64.08 100.12
CA ASN A 348 -5.51 -64.87 100.88
C ASN A 348 -5.14 -64.22 102.24
N LEU A 349 -5.06 -62.86 102.25
CA LEU A 349 -4.83 -62.09 103.45
C LEU A 349 -6.02 -62.25 104.46
N ALA A 350 -7.26 -62.19 103.96
CA ALA A 350 -8.46 -62.38 104.72
C ALA A 350 -8.52 -63.81 105.35
N VAL A 351 -8.16 -64.83 104.55
CA VAL A 351 -8.06 -66.23 105.05
C VAL A 351 -6.94 -66.38 106.08
N SER A 352 -5.78 -65.75 105.84
CA SER A 352 -4.67 -65.76 106.82
C SER A 352 -5.05 -65.04 108.09
N TYR A 353 -5.79 -63.94 108.02
CA TYR A 353 -6.26 -63.18 109.17
C TYR A 353 -7.30 -64.00 109.98
N THR A 354 -8.22 -64.69 109.29
CA THR A 354 -9.19 -65.60 109.97
C THR A 354 -8.48 -66.79 110.60
N HIS A 355 -7.45 -67.36 109.98
CA HIS A 355 -6.62 -68.41 110.55
C HIS A 355 -5.84 -67.95 111.82
N LEU A 356 -5.29 -66.73 111.76
CA LEU A 356 -4.57 -66.16 112.96
C LEU A 356 -5.53 -65.86 114.13
N THR A 357 -6.76 -65.36 113.77
CA THR A 357 -7.75 -65.08 114.80
C THR A 357 -8.36 -66.36 115.39
N LEU A 358 -8.46 -67.48 114.64
CA LEU A 358 -8.90 -68.76 115.11
C LEU A 358 -7.84 -69.51 116.05
N THR A 359 -6.56 -69.31 115.68
CA THR A 359 -5.46 -69.87 116.44
C THR A 359 -5.18 -69.18 117.82
N THR A 360 -5.54 -67.89 117.91
CA THR A 360 -5.40 -67.12 119.18
C THR A 360 -6.58 -67.26 120.05
N ASN A 361 -7.73 -67.81 119.60
CA ASN A 361 -8.89 -68.14 120.50
C ASN A 361 -8.90 -69.56 121.04
N TYR A 362 -7.87 -70.37 120.74
CA TYR A 362 -7.74 -71.77 121.32
C TYR A 362 -6.56 -71.96 122.34
N SER A 363 -6.07 -70.85 122.81
CA SER A 363 -5.05 -70.94 123.88
C SER A 363 -5.46 -70.04 125.05
N VAL A 364 -6.51 -70.44 125.76
CA VAL A 364 -6.74 -70.18 127.13
C VAL A 364 -7.42 -71.39 127.76
#